data_f934a29b4c6c5801dc0c30beb75efab1
#
_entry.id   f934a29b4c6c5801dc0c30beb75efab1
#
_cell.length_a   1.000
_cell.length_b   1.000
_cell.length_c   1.000
_cell.angle_alpha   90.00
_cell.angle_beta   90.00
_cell.angle_gamma   90.00
#
_symmetry.space_group_name_H-M   'P 1'
#
loop_
_entity.id
_entity.type
_entity.pdbx_description
1 polymer ?
#
loop_
_entity_poly.entity_id
_entity_poly.type
_entity_poly.pdbx_seq_one_letter_code
_entity_poly.pdbx_strand_id
1 'polypeptide(L)'
;KIGYIDGDDKLDILMLHLNNKTNEMFASVANFDGKMKIKDSVKFENVKNLSELYITLGNVASSVGNSSAAIKGIVLDIPILKDNNYITQILYMKDGKINKAFSDYDKTITKSYYIPVDDIDKDKIIEIPIVAGSTGNNKNTYSSKSSATISWYRWNGKEGADSSLIFTSQIYYNYKYNFKLFIPNNLFDKILVEQEFVGEKAVFKFYYFDYSDRKNLFNIVVESKNKLEDRKNTGTQNSIVL
;
A
#
# COMPACT_ATOMS: atom_id res chain seq x y z
N LYS A 1 1.51 20.43 3.12
CA LYS A 1 1.73 20.02 1.71
C LYS A 1 1.10 21.02 0.77
N ILE A 2 1.69 21.19 -0.41
CA ILE A 2 1.15 22.03 -1.50
C ILE A 2 1.02 21.16 -2.74
N GLY A 3 -0.09 21.28 -3.47
CA GLY A 3 -0.34 20.53 -4.69
C GLY A 3 -1.69 20.85 -5.33
N TYR A 4 -1.99 20.22 -6.45
CA TYR A 4 -3.28 20.34 -7.14
C TYR A 4 -4.25 19.30 -6.55
N ILE A 5 -5.03 19.71 -5.54
CA ILE A 5 -5.85 18.79 -4.74
C ILE A 5 -7.27 18.68 -5.27
N ASP A 6 -7.87 19.80 -5.69
CA ASP A 6 -9.27 19.84 -6.13
C ASP A 6 -9.47 19.67 -7.64
N GLY A 7 -8.36 19.52 -8.38
CA GLY A 7 -8.40 19.29 -9.82
C GLY A 7 -8.50 20.55 -10.66
N ASP A 8 -8.55 21.74 -10.06
CA ASP A 8 -8.35 23.00 -10.78
C ASP A 8 -6.84 23.20 -11.07
N ASP A 9 -6.50 24.21 -11.89
CA ASP A 9 -5.13 24.53 -12.28
C ASP A 9 -4.40 25.40 -11.25
N LYS A 10 -4.94 25.52 -10.02
CA LYS A 10 -4.37 26.31 -8.94
C LYS A 10 -3.79 25.41 -7.85
N LEU A 11 -2.74 25.91 -7.22
CA LEU A 11 -2.13 25.22 -6.08
C LEU A 11 -2.99 25.37 -4.84
N ASP A 12 -3.28 24.26 -4.21
CA ASP A 12 -3.92 24.18 -2.90
C ASP A 12 -2.89 23.92 -1.80
N ILE A 13 -3.27 24.27 -0.59
CA ILE A 13 -2.50 24.02 0.63
C ILE A 13 -3.27 23.06 1.51
N LEU A 14 -2.71 21.86 1.75
CA LEU A 14 -3.19 20.97 2.79
C LEU A 14 -2.56 21.38 4.12
N MET A 15 -3.40 21.67 5.10
CA MET A 15 -3.04 21.94 6.49
C MET A 15 -3.58 20.85 7.40
N LEU A 16 -2.75 20.40 8.34
CA LEU A 16 -3.14 19.44 9.37
C LEU A 16 -2.98 20.10 10.74
N HIS A 17 -3.98 19.95 11.58
CA HIS A 17 -3.97 20.43 12.96
C HIS A 17 -4.44 19.31 13.89
N LEU A 18 -3.62 18.96 14.89
CA LEU A 18 -3.94 17.96 15.90
C LEU A 18 -4.19 18.64 17.24
N ASN A 19 -5.35 18.44 17.81
CA ASN A 19 -5.65 18.78 19.20
C ASN A 19 -5.13 17.63 20.10
N ASN A 20 -3.99 17.83 20.74
CA ASN A 20 -3.36 16.82 21.60
C ASN A 20 -4.19 16.50 22.89
N LYS A 21 -5.18 17.30 23.25
CA LYS A 21 -6.05 17.02 24.41
C LYS A 21 -7.17 16.07 24.07
N THR A 22 -7.71 16.15 22.84
CA THR A 22 -8.83 15.32 22.37
C THR A 22 -8.38 14.24 21.39
N ASN A 23 -7.13 14.28 20.91
CA ASN A 23 -6.59 13.42 19.83
C ASN A 23 -7.43 13.52 18.54
N GLU A 24 -8.01 14.68 18.30
CA GLU A 24 -8.75 15.01 17.08
C GLU A 24 -7.84 15.76 16.12
N MET A 25 -7.75 15.26 14.90
CA MET A 25 -7.04 15.93 13.81
C MET A 25 -8.02 16.53 12.82
N PHE A 26 -7.71 17.74 12.37
CA PHE A 26 -8.42 18.39 11.26
C PHE A 26 -7.49 18.45 10.06
N ALA A 27 -7.97 17.98 8.91
CA ALA A 27 -7.34 18.16 7.62
C ALA A 27 -8.13 19.20 6.84
N SER A 28 -7.50 20.32 6.52
CA SER A 28 -8.11 21.47 5.84
C SER A 28 -7.43 21.70 4.50
N VAL A 29 -8.21 21.94 3.45
CA VAL A 29 -7.71 22.41 2.16
C VAL A 29 -7.98 23.91 2.03
N ALA A 30 -6.96 24.66 1.68
CA ALA A 30 -7.02 26.09 1.48
C ALA A 30 -6.40 26.49 0.15
N ASN A 31 -6.85 27.59 -0.42
CA ASN A 31 -6.14 28.27 -1.50
C ASN A 31 -5.49 29.57 -1.00
N PHE A 32 -4.57 30.10 -1.80
CA PHE A 32 -3.91 31.36 -1.55
C PHE A 32 -4.06 32.26 -2.78
N ASP A 33 -4.79 33.35 -2.57
CA ASP A 33 -4.95 34.44 -3.56
C ASP A 33 -4.75 35.78 -2.84
N GLY A 34 -3.48 36.07 -2.53
CA GLY A 34 -3.11 37.19 -1.67
C GLY A 34 -3.51 37.04 -0.20
N LYS A 35 -4.50 36.20 0.09
CA LYS A 35 -4.94 35.80 1.44
C LYS A 35 -5.23 34.30 1.45
N MET A 36 -4.89 33.63 2.57
CA MET A 36 -5.26 32.25 2.77
C MET A 36 -6.77 32.14 3.02
N LYS A 37 -7.42 31.26 2.24
CA LYS A 37 -8.85 30.99 2.39
C LYS A 37 -9.05 29.48 2.48
N ILE A 38 -9.54 29.00 3.64
CA ILE A 38 -9.91 27.61 3.82
C ILE A 38 -11.14 27.33 2.96
N LYS A 39 -11.05 26.31 2.10
CA LYS A 39 -12.17 25.81 1.29
C LYS A 39 -13.07 24.93 2.13
N ASP A 40 -12.50 23.93 2.82
CA ASP A 40 -13.22 23.00 3.68
C ASP A 40 -12.27 22.25 4.62
N SER A 41 -12.84 21.51 5.59
CA SER A 41 -12.09 20.75 6.59
C SER A 41 -12.82 19.46 6.96
N VAL A 42 -12.08 18.37 7.16
CA VAL A 42 -12.60 17.11 7.72
C VAL A 42 -11.88 16.77 9.01
N LYS A 43 -12.62 16.11 9.91
CA LYS A 43 -12.13 15.68 11.23
C LYS A 43 -11.78 14.18 11.23
N PHE A 44 -10.74 13.84 11.98
CA PHE A 44 -10.35 12.46 12.32
C PHE A 44 -10.22 12.34 13.83
N GLU A 45 -10.60 11.20 14.37
CA GLU A 45 -10.55 10.91 15.80
C GLU A 45 -9.45 9.88 16.11
N ASN A 46 -9.02 9.86 17.38
CA ASN A 46 -8.02 8.90 17.87
C ASN A 46 -6.68 8.94 17.16
N VAL A 47 -6.28 10.10 16.65
CA VAL A 47 -4.97 10.29 15.99
C VAL A 47 -3.87 10.36 17.04
N LYS A 48 -2.81 9.53 16.87
CA LYS A 48 -1.71 9.42 17.84
C LYS A 48 -0.81 10.67 17.82
N ASN A 49 -0.32 11.04 16.65
CA ASN A 49 0.56 12.21 16.44
C ASN A 49 0.66 12.56 14.95
N LEU A 50 1.24 13.73 14.63
CA LEU A 50 1.50 14.13 13.26
C LEU A 50 2.91 13.74 12.75
N SER A 51 3.83 13.37 13.62
CA SER A 51 5.22 13.04 13.24
C SER A 51 5.33 11.70 12.52
N GLU A 52 4.40 10.81 12.78
CA GLU A 52 4.29 9.49 12.12
C GLU A 52 3.20 9.46 11.04
N LEU A 53 2.61 10.62 10.70
CA LEU A 53 1.61 10.72 9.65
C LEU A 53 2.26 10.92 8.30
N TYR A 54 1.84 10.14 7.30
CA TYR A 54 2.38 10.23 5.94
C TYR A 54 1.32 10.75 4.98
N ILE A 55 1.76 11.57 4.02
CA ILE A 55 0.90 12.29 3.07
C ILE A 55 1.43 12.08 1.66
N THR A 56 0.61 11.50 0.80
CA THR A 56 0.86 11.37 -0.63
C THR A 56 -0.23 12.08 -1.43
N LEU A 57 0.18 12.93 -2.38
CA LEU A 57 -0.72 13.64 -3.30
C LEU A 57 -0.62 12.99 -4.68
N GLY A 58 -1.73 12.80 -5.35
CA GLY A 58 -1.74 12.25 -6.71
C GLY A 58 -3.13 11.88 -7.20
N ASN A 59 -3.19 11.10 -8.26
CA ASN A 59 -4.45 10.53 -8.70
C ASN A 59 -4.80 9.33 -7.80
N VAL A 60 -6.00 9.34 -7.26
CA VAL A 60 -6.44 8.33 -6.28
C VAL A 60 -7.46 7.35 -6.87
N ALA A 61 -8.05 7.68 -8.01
CA ALA A 61 -8.93 6.80 -8.78
C ALA A 61 -9.05 7.27 -10.24
N SER A 62 -9.52 6.37 -11.11
CA SER A 62 -10.05 6.75 -12.43
C SER A 62 -11.38 7.44 -12.25
N SER A 63 -11.71 8.41 -13.11
CA SER A 63 -13.04 9.00 -13.07
C SER A 63 -14.10 7.96 -13.43
N VAL A 64 -15.25 8.04 -12.76
CA VAL A 64 -16.40 7.19 -13.07
C VAL A 64 -17.18 7.83 -14.23
N GLY A 65 -17.43 7.10 -15.31
CA GLY A 65 -18.17 7.56 -16.48
C GLY A 65 -17.29 7.95 -17.69
N ASN A 66 -17.81 8.80 -18.57
CA ASN A 66 -17.16 9.16 -19.84
C ASN A 66 -16.02 10.20 -19.71
N SER A 67 -15.65 10.60 -18.52
CA SER A 67 -14.52 11.50 -18.28
C SER A 67 -13.21 10.72 -18.24
N SER A 68 -12.22 11.11 -19.04
CA SER A 68 -10.88 10.55 -19.04
C SER A 68 -9.98 11.11 -17.92
N ALA A 69 -10.50 12.04 -17.12
CA ALA A 69 -9.72 12.68 -16.06
C ALA A 69 -9.69 11.81 -14.80
N ALA A 70 -8.51 11.57 -14.25
CA ALA A 70 -8.37 10.90 -12.96
C ALA A 70 -8.87 11.80 -11.81
N ILE A 71 -9.36 11.18 -10.74
CA ILE A 71 -9.70 11.87 -9.49
C ILE A 71 -8.39 12.18 -8.76
N LYS A 72 -8.09 13.46 -8.58
CA LYS A 72 -6.97 13.90 -7.74
C LYS A 72 -7.36 13.84 -6.27
N GLY A 73 -6.41 13.55 -5.41
CA GLY A 73 -6.67 13.47 -3.99
C GLY A 73 -5.42 13.36 -3.13
N ILE A 74 -5.67 13.08 -1.87
CA ILE A 74 -4.68 12.97 -0.83
C ILE A 74 -4.82 11.60 -0.19
N VAL A 75 -3.75 10.82 -0.15
CA VAL A 75 -3.69 9.62 0.67
C VAL A 75 -3.01 9.98 1.98
N LEU A 76 -3.68 9.71 3.09
CA LEU A 76 -3.19 9.87 4.45
C LEU A 76 -3.01 8.51 5.10
N ASP A 77 -1.81 8.17 5.53
CA ASP A 77 -1.58 7.08 6.47
C ASP A 77 -1.50 7.68 7.88
N ILE A 78 -2.56 7.47 8.64
CA ILE A 78 -2.82 8.13 9.92
C ILE A 78 -2.48 7.17 11.05
N PRO A 79 -1.50 7.47 11.93
CA PRO A 79 -1.23 6.66 13.10
C PRO A 79 -2.34 6.82 14.12
N ILE A 80 -2.92 5.70 14.58
CA ILE A 80 -4.01 5.69 15.56
C ILE A 80 -3.50 5.29 16.95
N LEU A 81 -4.17 5.81 17.99
CA LEU A 81 -3.81 5.55 19.38
C LEU A 81 -3.91 4.08 19.75
N LYS A 82 -4.94 3.40 19.23
CA LYS A 82 -5.19 2.00 19.53
C LYS A 82 -4.31 1.10 18.67
N ASP A 83 -3.64 0.16 19.30
CA ASP A 83 -2.90 -0.95 18.68
C ASP A 83 -1.67 -0.54 17.83
N ASN A 84 -1.20 0.71 17.91
CA ASN A 84 -0.12 1.25 17.07
C ASN A 84 -0.31 1.01 15.57
N ASN A 85 -1.54 0.91 15.12
CA ASN A 85 -1.88 0.71 13.72
C ASN A 85 -1.93 2.03 12.96
N TYR A 86 -1.98 1.92 11.63
CA TYR A 86 -2.28 3.02 10.71
C TYR A 86 -3.64 2.79 10.06
N ILE A 87 -4.38 3.88 9.84
CA ILE A 87 -5.52 3.89 8.93
C ILE A 87 -5.11 4.65 7.67
N THR A 88 -5.29 4.04 6.51
CA THR A 88 -5.11 4.72 5.22
C THR A 88 -6.43 5.34 4.80
N GLN A 89 -6.48 6.66 4.68
CA GLN A 89 -7.67 7.37 4.21
C GLN A 89 -7.36 8.11 2.92
N ILE A 90 -8.28 8.09 2.00
CA ILE A 90 -8.26 8.92 0.79
C ILE A 90 -9.19 10.10 0.99
N LEU A 91 -8.65 11.30 0.80
CA LEU A 91 -9.41 12.54 0.73
C LEU A 91 -9.44 13.03 -0.72
N TYR A 92 -10.60 13.48 -1.16
CA TYR A 92 -10.78 14.08 -2.47
C TYR A 92 -11.76 15.25 -2.39
N MET A 93 -11.64 16.19 -3.32
CA MET A 93 -12.53 17.35 -3.40
C MET A 93 -13.68 17.05 -4.37
N LYS A 94 -14.90 17.34 -3.94
CA LYS A 94 -16.09 17.31 -4.78
C LYS A 94 -17.04 18.43 -4.37
N ASP A 95 -17.52 19.19 -5.35
CA ASP A 95 -18.43 20.35 -5.14
C ASP A 95 -17.90 21.34 -4.08
N GLY A 96 -16.58 21.56 -4.06
CA GLY A 96 -15.89 22.45 -3.13
C GLY A 96 -15.74 21.91 -1.69
N LYS A 97 -16.09 20.66 -1.45
CA LYS A 97 -15.98 19.99 -0.14
C LYS A 97 -14.97 18.87 -0.15
N ILE A 98 -14.33 18.63 1.01
CA ILE A 98 -13.47 17.48 1.24
C ILE A 98 -14.34 16.28 1.61
N ASN A 99 -14.16 15.18 0.91
CA ASN A 99 -14.82 13.92 1.17
C ASN A 99 -13.81 12.86 1.56
N LYS A 100 -14.21 11.91 2.40
CA LYS A 100 -13.46 10.70 2.72
C LYS A 100 -13.96 9.56 1.82
N ALA A 101 -13.05 8.85 1.20
CA ALA A 101 -13.42 7.69 0.38
C ALA A 101 -13.97 6.54 1.23
N PHE A 102 -13.48 6.36 2.45
CA PHE A 102 -13.86 5.27 3.35
C PHE A 102 -14.39 5.82 4.67
N SER A 103 -15.19 5.03 5.38
CA SER A 103 -15.58 5.36 6.74
C SER A 103 -14.36 5.30 7.68
N ASP A 104 -14.37 6.07 8.77
CA ASP A 104 -13.27 6.10 9.74
C ASP A 104 -13.08 4.78 10.50
N TYR A 105 -14.04 3.87 10.39
CA TYR A 105 -14.03 2.56 11.05
C TYR A 105 -13.83 1.38 10.09
N ASP A 106 -13.51 1.66 8.83
CA ASP A 106 -13.28 0.63 7.83
C ASP A 106 -11.99 -0.13 8.14
N LYS A 107 -12.15 -1.40 8.52
CA LYS A 107 -11.01 -2.27 8.86
C LYS A 107 -10.18 -2.68 7.64
N THR A 108 -10.73 -2.57 6.43
CA THR A 108 -10.03 -2.97 5.20
C THR A 108 -8.83 -2.07 4.89
N ILE A 109 -8.86 -0.83 5.41
CA ILE A 109 -7.79 0.17 5.23
C ILE A 109 -6.84 0.27 6.43
N THR A 110 -6.92 -0.67 7.39
CA THR A 110 -6.07 -0.69 8.59
C THR A 110 -4.79 -1.49 8.32
N LYS A 111 -3.65 -0.93 8.71
CA LYS A 111 -2.31 -1.53 8.60
C LYS A 111 -1.66 -1.65 9.97
N SER A 112 -0.99 -2.76 10.24
CA SER A 112 -0.23 -2.95 11.49
C SER A 112 1.09 -2.15 11.53
N TYR A 113 1.58 -1.70 10.38
CA TYR A 113 2.75 -0.82 10.24
C TYR A 113 2.66 -0.04 8.93
N TYR A 114 3.42 1.04 8.86
CA TYR A 114 3.47 1.88 7.67
C TYR A 114 4.15 1.16 6.50
N ILE A 115 3.46 1.17 5.36
CA ILE A 115 4.00 0.80 4.05
C ILE A 115 3.64 1.95 3.11
N PRO A 116 4.60 2.54 2.41
CA PRO A 116 4.32 3.60 1.46
C PRO A 116 3.31 3.18 0.41
N VAL A 117 2.37 4.06 0.08
CA VAL A 117 1.53 3.92 -1.11
C VAL A 117 2.36 4.24 -2.35
N ASP A 118 2.06 3.62 -3.48
CA ASP A 118 2.80 3.79 -4.73
C ASP A 118 1.89 3.52 -5.94
N ASP A 119 2.27 3.98 -7.11
CA ASP A 119 1.71 3.59 -8.42
C ASP A 119 2.45 2.33 -8.90
N ILE A 120 1.95 1.17 -8.47
CA ILE A 120 2.69 -0.09 -8.58
C ILE A 120 2.63 -0.70 -9.98
N ASP A 121 1.54 -0.46 -10.72
CA ASP A 121 1.32 -0.95 -12.08
C ASP A 121 1.58 0.11 -13.17
N LYS A 122 1.92 1.34 -12.75
CA LYS A 122 2.28 2.50 -13.57
C LYS A 122 1.13 3.03 -14.45
N ASP A 123 -0.08 2.91 -13.95
CA ASP A 123 -1.28 3.49 -14.57
C ASP A 123 -1.55 4.95 -14.14
N LYS A 124 -0.66 5.51 -13.30
CA LYS A 124 -0.69 6.85 -12.70
C LYS A 124 -1.75 7.02 -11.61
N ILE A 125 -2.28 5.93 -11.07
CA ILE A 125 -3.16 5.94 -9.92
C ILE A 125 -2.40 5.35 -8.73
N ILE A 126 -2.61 5.91 -7.55
CA ILE A 126 -1.96 5.46 -6.33
C ILE A 126 -2.68 4.21 -5.80
N GLU A 127 -1.93 3.12 -5.58
CA GLU A 127 -2.39 1.93 -4.89
C GLU A 127 -2.07 1.98 -3.40
N ILE A 128 -2.97 1.35 -2.63
CA ILE A 128 -2.88 1.17 -1.18
C ILE A 128 -2.34 -0.24 -0.90
N PRO A 129 -1.21 -0.38 -0.19
CA PRO A 129 -0.69 -1.67 0.22
C PRO A 129 -1.42 -2.21 1.44
N ILE A 130 -1.78 -3.49 1.38
CA ILE A 130 -2.34 -4.26 2.50
C ILE A 130 -1.48 -5.50 2.68
N VAL A 131 -0.96 -5.71 3.89
CA VAL A 131 -0.18 -6.91 4.20
C VAL A 131 -1.09 -8.12 4.20
N ALA A 132 -0.77 -9.12 3.41
CA ALA A 132 -1.49 -10.38 3.41
C ALA A 132 -1.45 -11.00 4.82
N GLY A 133 -2.62 -11.44 5.31
CA GLY A 133 -2.79 -11.95 6.68
C GLY A 133 -3.24 -10.91 7.71
N SER A 134 -3.25 -9.61 7.42
CA SER A 134 -3.81 -8.58 8.32
C SER A 134 -5.35 -8.59 8.34
N THR A 135 -6.00 -9.15 7.34
CA THR A 135 -7.48 -9.22 7.20
C THR A 135 -8.11 -10.51 7.73
N GLY A 136 -7.42 -11.26 8.59
CA GLY A 136 -8.06 -12.24 9.51
C GLY A 136 -8.31 -13.66 8.97
N ASN A 137 -8.21 -13.96 7.68
CA ASN A 137 -8.56 -15.27 7.15
C ASN A 137 -7.40 -16.15 6.66
N ASN A 138 -6.21 -15.60 6.43
CA ASN A 138 -5.06 -16.37 5.95
C ASN A 138 -3.90 -16.37 6.96
N LYS A 139 -3.88 -17.39 7.83
CA LYS A 139 -2.77 -17.65 8.77
C LYS A 139 -1.44 -18.04 8.09
N ASN A 140 -1.43 -18.16 6.76
CA ASN A 140 -0.32 -18.77 6.01
C ASN A 140 0.61 -17.79 5.31
N THR A 141 0.37 -16.49 5.40
CA THR A 141 1.25 -15.48 4.82
C THR A 141 2.26 -15.03 5.86
N TYR A 142 3.49 -15.48 5.71
CA TYR A 142 4.58 -15.05 6.58
C TYR A 142 4.97 -13.62 6.27
N SER A 143 4.58 -12.70 7.15
CA SER A 143 5.19 -11.39 7.25
C SER A 143 6.27 -11.47 8.33
N SER A 144 7.52 -11.31 7.94
CA SER A 144 8.64 -11.17 8.85
C SER A 144 9.32 -9.83 8.60
N LYS A 145 10.21 -9.39 9.51
CA LYS A 145 11.04 -8.20 9.29
C LYS A 145 11.89 -8.28 8.02
N SER A 146 12.10 -9.49 7.47
CA SER A 146 12.93 -9.76 6.30
C SER A 146 12.15 -10.00 5.02
N SER A 147 10.83 -10.29 5.10
CA SER A 147 9.99 -10.53 3.92
C SER A 147 8.51 -10.28 4.22
N ALA A 148 7.75 -9.90 3.20
CA ALA A 148 6.31 -9.71 3.28
C ALA A 148 5.65 -9.97 1.93
N THR A 149 4.43 -10.53 1.95
CA THR A 149 3.53 -10.53 0.80
C THR A 149 2.55 -9.38 0.95
N ILE A 150 2.56 -8.47 -0.01
CA ILE A 150 1.74 -7.26 0.00
C ILE A 150 0.77 -7.34 -1.15
N SER A 151 -0.52 -7.16 -0.84
CA SER A 151 -1.58 -7.01 -1.83
C SER A 151 -1.86 -5.53 -2.03
N TRP A 152 -1.90 -5.10 -3.28
CA TRP A 152 -2.08 -3.72 -3.69
C TRP A 152 -3.49 -3.52 -4.23
N TYR A 153 -4.10 -2.42 -3.83
CA TYR A 153 -5.48 -2.09 -4.16
C TYR A 153 -5.60 -0.63 -4.54
N ARG A 154 -6.48 -0.32 -5.45
CA ARG A 154 -6.89 1.06 -5.75
C ARG A 154 -8.33 1.32 -5.31
N TRP A 155 -8.63 2.56 -5.01
CA TRP A 155 -10.01 2.97 -4.76
C TRP A 155 -10.81 2.96 -6.07
N ASN A 156 -12.06 2.50 -6.00
CA ASN A 156 -12.95 2.40 -7.17
C ASN A 156 -13.55 3.76 -7.63
N GLY A 157 -13.23 4.86 -6.94
CA GLY A 157 -13.74 6.20 -7.26
C GLY A 157 -15.20 6.44 -6.89
N LYS A 158 -15.86 5.49 -6.22
CA LYS A 158 -17.26 5.63 -5.80
C LYS A 158 -17.37 6.11 -4.37
N GLU A 159 -18.55 6.59 -4.00
CA GLU A 159 -18.84 7.23 -2.72
C GLU A 159 -19.74 6.37 -1.83
N GLY A 160 -19.68 6.65 -0.52
CA GLY A 160 -20.58 6.04 0.47
C GLY A 160 -20.48 4.52 0.51
N ALA A 161 -21.62 3.84 0.49
CA ALA A 161 -21.71 2.39 0.57
C ALA A 161 -21.10 1.66 -0.66
N ASP A 162 -20.99 2.33 -1.80
CA ASP A 162 -20.40 1.77 -3.02
C ASP A 162 -18.88 1.95 -3.09
N SER A 163 -18.28 2.68 -2.15
CA SER A 163 -16.84 2.84 -2.03
C SER A 163 -16.18 1.51 -1.69
N SER A 164 -15.19 1.13 -2.45
CA SER A 164 -14.48 -0.13 -2.25
C SER A 164 -13.06 -0.08 -2.82
N LEU A 165 -12.25 -1.03 -2.37
CA LEU A 165 -10.93 -1.31 -2.90
C LEU A 165 -11.02 -2.34 -4.03
N ILE A 166 -10.37 -2.05 -5.15
CA ILE A 166 -10.20 -2.96 -6.28
C ILE A 166 -8.78 -3.53 -6.20
N PHE A 167 -8.67 -4.85 -6.17
CA PHE A 167 -7.38 -5.53 -6.23
C PHE A 167 -6.66 -5.22 -7.55
N THR A 168 -5.38 -4.90 -7.49
CA THR A 168 -4.52 -4.64 -8.65
C THR A 168 -3.42 -5.67 -8.79
N SER A 169 -2.65 -5.92 -7.74
CA SER A 169 -1.54 -6.87 -7.77
C SER A 169 -1.19 -7.42 -6.39
N GLN A 170 -0.49 -8.56 -6.38
CA GLN A 170 0.14 -9.09 -5.17
C GLN A 170 1.62 -9.31 -5.43
N ILE A 171 2.46 -8.87 -4.48
CA ILE A 171 3.92 -8.91 -4.63
C ILE A 171 4.52 -9.48 -3.35
N TYR A 172 5.36 -10.49 -3.50
CA TYR A 172 6.26 -10.94 -2.44
C TYR A 172 7.52 -10.09 -2.46
N TYR A 173 7.88 -9.52 -1.31
CA TYR A 173 9.09 -8.75 -1.10
C TYR A 173 10.04 -9.50 -0.17
N ASN A 174 11.28 -9.62 -0.55
CA ASN A 174 12.36 -10.05 0.33
C ASN A 174 13.35 -8.91 0.54
N TYR A 175 13.23 -8.24 1.67
CA TYR A 175 14.04 -7.07 2.00
C TYR A 175 15.49 -7.43 2.32
N LYS A 176 15.73 -8.63 2.86
CA LYS A 176 17.07 -9.09 3.22
C LYS A 176 17.94 -9.33 2.00
N TYR A 177 17.37 -9.90 0.95
CA TYR A 177 18.08 -10.25 -0.27
C TYR A 177 17.73 -9.36 -1.46
N ASN A 178 16.96 -8.29 -1.19
CA ASN A 178 16.60 -7.23 -2.13
C ASN A 178 16.01 -7.75 -3.45
N PHE A 179 15.05 -8.68 -3.37
CA PHE A 179 14.28 -9.10 -4.53
C PHE A 179 12.77 -9.03 -4.28
N LYS A 180 12.02 -8.90 -5.35
CA LYS A 180 10.56 -8.98 -5.33
C LYS A 180 10.05 -9.92 -6.43
N LEU A 181 8.90 -10.53 -6.17
CA LEU A 181 8.23 -11.42 -7.11
C LEU A 181 6.77 -10.99 -7.26
N PHE A 182 6.38 -10.66 -8.48
CA PHE A 182 4.98 -10.42 -8.81
C PHE A 182 4.22 -11.76 -8.85
N ILE A 183 3.16 -11.85 -8.09
CA ILE A 183 2.31 -13.03 -8.03
C ILE A 183 1.19 -12.87 -9.07
N PRO A 184 1.07 -13.77 -10.04
CA PRO A 184 0.00 -13.72 -11.03
C PRO A 184 -1.38 -13.71 -10.37
N ASN A 185 -2.34 -12.94 -10.93
CA ASN A 185 -3.66 -12.73 -10.33
C ASN A 185 -4.45 -14.04 -10.09
N ASN A 186 -4.27 -15.05 -10.94
CA ASN A 186 -4.88 -16.38 -10.75
C ASN A 186 -4.29 -17.17 -9.56
N LEU A 187 -3.17 -16.70 -9.00
CA LEU A 187 -2.52 -17.25 -7.80
C LEU A 187 -2.69 -16.35 -6.57
N PHE A 188 -3.55 -15.33 -6.65
CA PHE A 188 -3.86 -14.45 -5.53
C PHE A 188 -4.27 -15.24 -4.29
N ASP A 189 -3.65 -14.94 -3.13
CA ASP A 189 -3.83 -15.61 -1.84
C ASP A 189 -3.59 -17.14 -1.84
N LYS A 190 -2.99 -17.69 -2.91
CA LYS A 190 -2.69 -19.11 -3.04
C LYS A 190 -1.20 -19.45 -2.98
N ILE A 191 -0.35 -18.45 -2.69
CA ILE A 191 1.09 -18.65 -2.60
C ILE A 191 1.53 -18.66 -1.14
N LEU A 192 2.16 -19.77 -0.74
CA LEU A 192 2.89 -19.89 0.52
C LEU A 192 4.38 -19.87 0.22
N VAL A 193 5.13 -19.05 0.97
CA VAL A 193 6.58 -18.97 0.84
C VAL A 193 7.23 -19.48 2.12
N GLU A 194 8.11 -20.46 2.00
CA GLU A 194 8.94 -20.95 3.09
C GLU A 194 10.41 -20.64 2.82
N GLN A 195 11.13 -20.28 3.86
CA GLN A 195 12.56 -20.06 3.81
C GLN A 195 13.28 -21.13 4.63
N GLU A 196 14.32 -21.70 4.03
CA GLU A 196 15.27 -22.58 4.72
C GLU A 196 16.70 -22.18 4.39
N PHE A 197 17.65 -22.63 5.22
CA PHE A 197 19.07 -22.48 4.98
C PHE A 197 19.69 -23.84 4.75
N VAL A 198 20.40 -24.00 3.62
CA VAL A 198 21.14 -25.22 3.27
C VAL A 198 22.61 -24.84 3.16
N GLY A 199 23.37 -25.07 4.23
CA GLY A 199 24.72 -24.53 4.39
C GLY A 199 24.66 -22.99 4.38
N GLU A 200 25.40 -22.36 3.47
CA GLU A 200 25.45 -20.89 3.33
C GLU A 200 24.38 -20.33 2.36
N LYS A 201 23.50 -21.18 1.82
CA LYS A 201 22.47 -20.76 0.88
C LYS A 201 21.17 -20.48 1.59
N ALA A 202 20.47 -19.43 1.17
CA ALA A 202 19.08 -19.22 1.51
C ALA A 202 18.22 -19.78 0.36
N VAL A 203 17.29 -20.66 0.69
CA VAL A 203 16.35 -21.26 -0.26
C VAL A 203 14.95 -20.81 0.07
N PHE A 204 14.30 -20.15 -0.88
CA PHE A 204 12.91 -19.71 -0.79
C PHE A 204 12.07 -20.65 -1.65
N LYS A 205 11.20 -21.43 -0.99
CA LYS A 205 10.32 -22.40 -1.64
C LYS A 205 8.95 -21.77 -1.80
N PHE A 206 8.48 -21.67 -3.02
CA PHE A 206 7.16 -21.14 -3.37
C PHE A 206 6.23 -22.30 -3.64
N TYR A 207 5.13 -22.36 -2.87
CA TYR A 207 4.12 -23.40 -2.98
C TYR A 207 2.80 -22.79 -3.41
N TYR A 208 2.11 -23.50 -4.31
CA TYR A 208 0.67 -23.34 -4.46
C TYR A 208 -0.02 -24.00 -3.27
N PHE A 209 -0.95 -23.31 -2.69
CA PHE A 209 -1.74 -23.78 -1.56
C PHE A 209 -3.22 -23.55 -1.82
N ASP A 210 -4.02 -24.62 -1.75
CA ASP A 210 -5.48 -24.58 -1.88
C ASP A 210 -6.07 -25.55 -0.83
N TYR A 211 -6.47 -25.00 0.31
CA TYR A 211 -7.08 -25.64 1.49
C TYR A 211 -6.46 -26.96 1.98
N SER A 212 -6.28 -27.95 1.14
CA SER A 212 -5.76 -29.28 1.49
C SER A 212 -4.58 -29.73 0.63
N ASP A 213 -4.34 -29.06 -0.48
CA ASP A 213 -3.28 -29.43 -1.42
C ASP A 213 -2.14 -28.42 -1.40
N ARG A 214 -0.92 -28.92 -1.32
CA ARG A 214 0.31 -28.13 -1.30
C ARG A 214 1.26 -28.67 -2.35
N LYS A 215 1.51 -27.85 -3.39
CA LYS A 215 2.40 -28.21 -4.49
C LYS A 215 3.55 -27.20 -4.60
N ASN A 216 4.79 -27.68 -4.54
CA ASN A 216 5.94 -26.82 -4.82
C ASN A 216 5.90 -26.38 -6.29
N LEU A 217 5.97 -25.06 -6.52
CA LEU A 217 5.99 -24.46 -7.85
C LEU A 217 7.42 -24.27 -8.34
N PHE A 218 8.24 -23.63 -7.53
CA PHE A 218 9.65 -23.35 -7.80
C PHE A 218 10.37 -22.92 -6.53
N ASN A 219 11.71 -22.84 -6.63
CA ASN A 219 12.55 -22.36 -5.56
C ASN A 219 13.45 -21.22 -6.06
N ILE A 220 13.68 -20.21 -5.22
CA ILE A 220 14.71 -19.21 -5.42
C ILE A 220 15.84 -19.53 -4.46
N VAL A 221 17.05 -19.72 -5.00
CA VAL A 221 18.26 -19.97 -4.21
C VAL A 221 19.15 -18.74 -4.26
N VAL A 222 19.49 -18.21 -3.09
CA VAL A 222 20.42 -17.09 -2.95
C VAL A 222 21.72 -17.59 -2.36
N GLU A 223 22.82 -17.37 -3.06
CA GLU A 223 24.17 -17.77 -2.65
C GLU A 223 25.20 -16.70 -2.99
N SER A 224 26.40 -16.80 -2.43
CA SER A 224 27.47 -15.84 -2.71
C SER A 224 27.95 -15.94 -4.16
N LYS A 225 28.32 -14.78 -4.76
CA LYS A 225 28.78 -14.68 -6.15
C LYS A 225 29.96 -15.60 -6.46
N ASN A 226 30.91 -15.74 -5.54
CA ASN A 226 32.12 -16.58 -5.75
C ASN A 226 31.75 -18.06 -5.99
N LYS A 227 30.75 -18.57 -5.29
CA LYS A 227 30.28 -19.96 -5.49
C LYS A 227 29.47 -20.16 -6.78
N LEU A 228 28.92 -19.09 -7.34
CA LEU A 228 28.22 -19.14 -8.62
C LEU A 228 29.19 -19.27 -9.79
N GLU A 229 30.33 -18.59 -9.71
CA GLU A 229 31.41 -18.68 -10.73
C GLU A 229 32.02 -20.08 -10.80
N ASP A 230 32.21 -20.72 -9.65
CA ASP A 230 32.71 -22.10 -9.59
C ASP A 230 31.72 -23.08 -10.26
N ARG A 231 30.42 -22.87 -10.19
CA ARG A 231 29.39 -23.70 -10.85
C ARG A 231 29.29 -23.49 -12.35
N LYS A 232 29.46 -22.27 -12.85
CA LYS A 232 29.51 -22.02 -14.29
C LYS A 232 30.60 -22.80 -14.95
N ASN A 233 31.73 -22.97 -14.26
CA ASN A 233 32.86 -23.77 -14.72
C ASN A 233 32.58 -25.28 -14.67
N THR A 234 31.59 -25.75 -13.94
CA THR A 234 31.22 -27.17 -13.81
C THR A 234 29.98 -27.58 -14.61
N GLY A 235 29.42 -26.71 -15.44
CA GLY A 235 28.37 -27.03 -16.42
C GLY A 235 26.94 -27.22 -15.86
N THR A 236 26.65 -26.82 -14.63
CA THR A 236 25.30 -26.92 -14.05
C THR A 236 24.46 -25.69 -14.46
N GLN A 237 23.50 -25.92 -15.36
CA GLN A 237 22.60 -24.88 -15.89
C GLN A 237 21.48 -24.50 -14.93
N ASN A 238 21.00 -23.23 -15.06
CA ASN A 238 19.82 -22.55 -14.49
C ASN A 238 20.06 -21.77 -13.19
N SER A 239 20.91 -20.75 -13.27
CA SER A 239 20.97 -19.69 -12.23
C SER A 239 20.64 -18.35 -12.87
N ILE A 240 19.69 -17.61 -12.30
CA ILE A 240 19.47 -16.20 -12.58
C ILE A 240 20.35 -15.43 -11.60
N VAL A 241 21.29 -14.62 -12.12
CA VAL A 241 22.09 -13.70 -11.30
C VAL A 241 21.31 -12.39 -11.23
N LEU A 242 20.88 -12.02 -10.03
CA LEU A 242 20.27 -10.72 -9.75
C LEU A 242 21.33 -9.71 -9.37
#